data_c3d8fb81f5d9f58863f01e74b3e05141
#
_entry.id   c3d8fb81f5d9f58863f01e74b3e05141
#
_cell.length_a   1.000
_cell.length_b   1.000
_cell.length_c   1.000
_cell.angle_alpha   90.00
_cell.angle_beta   90.00
_cell.angle_gamma   90.00
#
_symmetry.space_group_name_H-M   'P 1'
#
loop_
_entity.id
_entity.type
_entity.pdbx_description
1 polymer ?
#
loop_
_entity_poly.entity_id
_entity_poly.type
_entity_poly.pdbx_seq_one_letter_code
_entity_poly.pdbx_strand_id
1 'polypeptide(L)'
;MKVAQAAAPGWQATTPLRRSRILNAFLRILEQRTKELAACITAEHGKVLSDAMGEVQRGMEVVEFATAAPSLLKGEYTENVGTKVDSWSTRQPLGVVAGITPFNFPAMVPMWMFPTA
;
A
#
# COMPACT_ATOMS: atom_id res chain seq x y z
N MET A 1 16.42 7.48 5.87
CA MET A 1 16.11 6.75 7.10
C MET A 1 15.61 7.67 8.23
N LYS A 2 16.34 8.68 8.70
CA LYS A 2 15.90 9.59 9.80
C LYS A 2 14.52 10.24 9.58
N VAL A 3 14.20 10.68 8.36
CA VAL A 3 12.89 11.29 8.02
C VAL A 3 11.75 10.28 8.17
N ALA A 4 11.93 9.05 7.68
CA ALA A 4 10.94 7.98 7.81
C ALA A 4 10.74 7.60 9.29
N GLN A 5 11.82 7.50 10.08
CA GLN A 5 11.73 7.26 11.52
C GLN A 5 10.96 8.36 12.26
N ALA A 6 11.18 9.62 11.89
CA ALA A 6 10.47 10.75 12.49
C ALA A 6 8.97 10.77 12.12
N ALA A 7 8.61 10.30 10.92
CA ALA A 7 7.22 10.25 10.45
C ALA A 7 6.44 9.04 11.01
N ALA A 8 7.12 7.94 11.34
CA ALA A 8 6.49 6.69 11.73
C ALA A 8 5.50 6.81 12.92
N PRO A 9 5.80 7.51 14.03
CA PRO A 9 4.87 7.64 15.15
C PRO A 9 3.55 8.33 14.75
N GLY A 10 3.62 9.39 13.95
CA GLY A 10 2.43 10.10 13.45
C GLY A 10 1.58 9.24 12.52
N TRP A 11 2.23 8.46 11.65
CA TRP A 11 1.54 7.53 10.76
C TRP A 11 0.88 6.38 11.55
N GLN A 12 1.58 5.83 12.52
CA GLN A 12 1.06 4.79 13.42
C GLN A 12 -0.17 5.28 14.21
N ALA A 13 -0.17 6.51 14.68
CA ALA A 13 -1.29 7.12 15.38
C ALA A 13 -2.49 7.44 14.44
N THR A 14 -2.27 7.46 13.13
CA THR A 14 -3.32 7.70 12.14
C THR A 14 -4.24 6.47 12.04
N THR A 15 -5.55 6.68 12.24
CA THR A 15 -6.52 5.57 12.20
C THR A 15 -6.54 4.86 10.85
N PRO A 16 -6.83 3.54 10.80
CA PRO A 16 -6.93 2.80 9.55
C PRO A 16 -7.88 3.44 8.53
N LEU A 17 -9.02 3.97 8.99
CA LEU A 17 -9.96 4.69 8.12
C LEU A 17 -9.34 5.94 7.48
N ARG A 18 -8.57 6.70 8.24
CA ARG A 18 -7.92 7.92 7.70
C ARG A 18 -6.82 7.54 6.70
N ARG A 19 -6.05 6.51 6.97
CA ARG A 19 -5.05 5.97 6.02
C ARG A 19 -5.72 5.48 4.73
N SER A 20 -6.82 4.74 4.83
CA SER A 20 -7.65 4.31 3.70
C SER A 20 -8.11 5.50 2.84
N ARG A 21 -8.57 6.60 3.45
CA ARG A 21 -8.98 7.81 2.72
C ARG A 21 -7.82 8.48 1.97
N ILE A 22 -6.62 8.45 2.53
CA ILE A 22 -5.41 8.95 1.85
C ILE A 22 -5.10 8.10 0.61
N LEU A 23 -5.13 6.77 0.75
CA LEU A 23 -4.92 5.85 -0.37
C LEU A 23 -6.01 5.98 -1.45
N ASN A 24 -7.26 6.19 -1.06
CA ASN A 24 -8.35 6.46 -2.01
C ASN A 24 -8.15 7.77 -2.78
N ALA A 25 -7.63 8.82 -2.13
CA ALA A 25 -7.30 10.07 -2.82
C ALA A 25 -6.13 9.86 -3.79
N PHE A 26 -5.11 9.11 -3.39
CA PHE A 26 -3.98 8.76 -4.24
C PHE A 26 -4.43 7.94 -5.46
N LEU A 27 -5.28 6.93 -5.27
CA LEU A 27 -5.84 6.11 -6.34
C LEU A 27 -6.54 6.96 -7.39
N ARG A 28 -7.40 7.90 -6.98
CA ARG A 28 -8.09 8.82 -7.90
C ARG A 28 -7.13 9.69 -8.72
N ILE A 29 -6.02 10.13 -8.12
CA ILE A 29 -5.00 10.90 -8.85
C ILE A 29 -4.31 10.01 -9.87
N LEU A 30 -4.00 8.76 -9.52
CA LEU A 30 -3.42 7.78 -10.45
C LEU A 30 -4.35 7.52 -11.65
N GLU A 31 -5.64 7.30 -11.40
CA GLU A 31 -6.65 7.11 -12.45
C GLU A 31 -6.69 8.28 -13.43
N GLN A 32 -6.70 9.52 -12.91
CA GLN A 32 -6.73 10.73 -13.72
C GLN A 32 -5.43 10.95 -14.51
N ARG A 33 -4.29 10.52 -13.97
CA ARG A 33 -2.96 10.77 -14.53
C ARG A 33 -2.26 9.51 -15.07
N THR A 34 -3.00 8.41 -15.29
CA THR A 34 -2.45 7.14 -15.79
C THR A 34 -1.62 7.31 -17.05
N LYS A 35 -2.10 8.08 -18.04
CA LYS A 35 -1.38 8.32 -19.29
C LYS A 35 -0.06 9.08 -19.09
N GLU A 36 -0.04 10.05 -18.20
CA GLU A 36 1.19 10.81 -17.89
C GLU A 36 2.24 9.92 -17.24
N LEU A 37 1.84 9.12 -16.25
CA LEU A 37 2.75 8.17 -15.60
C LEU A 37 3.25 7.10 -16.58
N ALA A 38 2.38 6.56 -17.42
CA ALA A 38 2.77 5.61 -18.46
C ALA A 38 3.74 6.22 -19.48
N ALA A 39 3.55 7.48 -19.86
CA ALA A 39 4.48 8.19 -20.74
C ALA A 39 5.87 8.37 -20.09
N CYS A 40 5.94 8.66 -18.79
CA CYS A 40 7.21 8.71 -18.04
C CYS A 40 7.91 7.34 -18.06
N ILE A 41 7.17 6.25 -17.83
CA ILE A 41 7.72 4.88 -17.89
C ILE A 41 8.29 4.62 -19.29
N THR A 42 7.53 4.93 -20.34
CA THR A 42 8.00 4.76 -21.74
C THR A 42 9.26 5.56 -22.02
N ALA A 43 9.32 6.80 -21.56
CA ALA A 43 10.44 7.69 -21.81
C ALA A 43 11.75 7.21 -21.12
N GLU A 44 11.65 6.69 -19.89
CA GLU A 44 12.81 6.27 -19.11
C GLU A 44 13.20 4.82 -19.35
N HIS A 45 12.20 3.95 -19.48
CA HIS A 45 12.40 2.49 -19.58
C HIS A 45 12.48 1.98 -21.02
N GLY A 46 11.83 2.68 -21.98
CA GLY A 46 11.71 2.22 -23.36
C GLY A 46 10.56 1.22 -23.59
N LYS A 47 9.74 0.93 -22.58
CA LYS A 47 8.56 0.07 -22.69
C LYS A 47 7.50 0.75 -23.57
N VAL A 48 6.80 -0.02 -24.42
CA VAL A 48 5.72 0.54 -25.24
C VAL A 48 4.59 1.08 -24.35
N LEU A 49 3.94 2.14 -24.80
CA LEU A 49 2.95 2.88 -23.99
C LEU A 49 1.79 1.99 -23.49
N SER A 50 1.32 1.06 -24.34
CA SER A 50 0.26 0.11 -23.96
C SER A 50 0.65 -0.76 -22.78
N ASP A 51 1.88 -1.28 -22.77
CA ASP A 51 2.39 -2.10 -21.66
C ASP A 51 2.62 -1.27 -20.40
N ALA A 52 3.11 -0.03 -20.55
CA ALA A 52 3.25 0.90 -19.45
C ALA A 52 1.91 1.26 -18.81
N MET A 53 0.85 1.45 -19.61
CA MET A 53 -0.50 1.65 -19.09
C MET A 53 -1.03 0.41 -18.35
N GLY A 54 -0.82 -0.79 -18.89
CA GLY A 54 -1.18 -2.04 -18.22
C GLY A 54 -0.43 -2.27 -16.92
N GLU A 55 0.83 -1.84 -16.86
CA GLU A 55 1.63 -1.86 -15.63
C GLU A 55 1.03 -0.93 -14.56
N VAL A 56 0.73 0.31 -14.90
CA VAL A 56 0.11 1.28 -13.98
C VAL A 56 -1.22 0.75 -13.47
N GLN A 57 -2.05 0.18 -14.35
CA GLN A 57 -3.34 -0.42 -13.99
C GLN A 57 -3.18 -1.50 -12.90
N ARG A 58 -2.27 -2.46 -13.09
CA ARG A 58 -2.00 -3.51 -12.10
C ARG A 58 -1.44 -2.97 -10.78
N GLY A 59 -0.70 -1.86 -10.82
CA GLY A 59 -0.27 -1.17 -9.62
C GLY A 59 -1.44 -0.55 -8.86
N MET A 60 -2.37 0.10 -9.58
CA MET A 60 -3.58 0.69 -9.00
C MET A 60 -4.47 -0.34 -8.31
N GLU A 61 -4.61 -1.55 -8.85
CA GLU A 61 -5.39 -2.64 -8.26
C GLU A 61 -4.91 -3.00 -6.84
N VAL A 62 -3.59 -2.97 -6.61
CA VAL A 62 -3.04 -3.20 -5.27
C VAL A 62 -3.24 -1.99 -4.34
N VAL A 63 -3.14 -0.78 -4.87
CA VAL A 63 -3.50 0.43 -4.10
C VAL A 63 -4.97 0.37 -3.68
N GLU A 64 -5.87 -0.02 -4.59
CA GLU A 64 -7.30 -0.23 -4.30
C GLU A 64 -7.50 -1.28 -3.19
N PHE A 65 -6.85 -2.44 -3.31
CA PHE A 65 -6.88 -3.46 -2.25
C PHE A 65 -6.45 -2.90 -0.89
N ALA A 66 -5.37 -2.10 -0.85
CA ALA A 66 -4.88 -1.50 0.39
C ALA A 66 -5.86 -0.49 1.01
N THR A 67 -6.80 0.07 0.24
CA THR A 67 -7.86 0.91 0.81
C THR A 67 -8.80 0.15 1.75
N ALA A 68 -8.82 -1.19 1.69
CA ALA A 68 -9.54 -2.05 2.61
C ALA A 68 -8.86 -2.21 4.00
N ALA A 69 -7.80 -1.45 4.28
CA ALA A 69 -7.05 -1.50 5.54
C ALA A 69 -7.92 -1.54 6.82
N PRO A 70 -9.05 -0.80 6.93
CA PRO A 70 -9.93 -0.90 8.10
C PRO A 70 -10.48 -2.32 8.37
N SER A 71 -10.64 -3.12 7.32
CA SER A 71 -11.08 -4.51 7.42
C SER A 71 -9.92 -5.50 7.55
N LEU A 72 -8.82 -5.24 6.85
CA LEU A 72 -7.63 -6.11 6.83
C LEU A 72 -6.86 -6.09 8.15
N LEU A 73 -6.93 -4.98 8.90
CA LEU A 73 -6.21 -4.78 10.16
C LEU A 73 -6.99 -5.27 11.40
N LYS A 74 -8.16 -5.89 11.22
CA LYS A 74 -8.90 -6.47 12.33
C LYS A 74 -8.10 -7.61 12.98
N GLY A 75 -8.18 -7.68 14.31
CA GLY A 75 -7.77 -8.85 15.07
C GLY A 75 -8.88 -9.88 15.17
N GLU A 76 -8.56 -10.99 15.80
CA GLU A 76 -9.48 -12.10 16.07
C GLU A 76 -9.68 -12.23 17.58
N TYR A 77 -10.85 -12.74 17.98
CA TYR A 77 -11.18 -13.07 19.36
C TYR A 77 -11.83 -14.45 19.39
N THR A 78 -11.41 -15.28 20.34
CA THR A 78 -11.99 -16.59 20.61
C THR A 78 -12.27 -16.70 22.11
N GLU A 79 -13.55 -16.84 22.47
CA GLU A 79 -14.00 -17.08 23.83
C GLU A 79 -13.79 -18.56 24.19
N ASN A 80 -13.33 -18.82 25.43
CA ASN A 80 -13.15 -20.16 25.97
C ASN A 80 -12.32 -21.10 25.04
N VAL A 81 -11.24 -20.61 24.48
CA VAL A 81 -10.28 -21.43 23.71
C VAL A 81 -9.67 -22.54 24.58
N GLY A 82 -9.68 -22.37 25.88
CA GLY A 82 -9.40 -23.34 26.92
C GLY A 82 -10.32 -23.07 28.11
N THR A 83 -10.33 -23.93 29.13
CA THR A 83 -11.20 -23.73 30.30
C THR A 83 -10.88 -22.39 30.99
N LYS A 84 -11.81 -21.44 30.91
CA LYS A 84 -11.70 -20.07 31.44
C LYS A 84 -10.53 -19.27 30.81
N VAL A 85 -10.20 -19.52 29.54
CA VAL A 85 -9.15 -18.83 28.81
C VAL A 85 -9.72 -18.29 27.50
N ASP A 86 -9.63 -16.98 27.32
CA ASP A 86 -9.93 -16.30 26.05
C ASP A 86 -8.62 -15.99 25.32
N SER A 87 -8.69 -15.95 23.98
CA SER A 87 -7.57 -15.60 23.13
C SER A 87 -7.95 -14.48 22.18
N TRP A 88 -7.03 -13.56 21.97
CA TRP A 88 -7.23 -12.47 21.02
C TRP A 88 -5.91 -12.09 20.33
N SER A 89 -6.03 -11.53 19.15
CA SER A 89 -4.90 -11.04 18.37
C SER A 89 -5.04 -9.55 18.06
N THR A 90 -3.93 -8.85 18.05
CA THR A 90 -3.84 -7.47 17.57
C THR A 90 -2.74 -7.34 16.55
N ARG A 91 -2.96 -6.51 15.54
CA ARG A 91 -1.93 -6.17 14.57
C ARG A 91 -1.18 -4.93 15.03
N GLN A 92 0.14 -5.03 15.05
CA GLN A 92 1.03 -3.93 15.41
C GLN A 92 1.98 -3.61 14.27
N PRO A 93 2.38 -2.34 14.06
CA PRO A 93 3.31 -1.96 13.01
C PRO A 93 4.71 -2.52 13.29
N LEU A 94 5.41 -2.94 12.25
CA LEU A 94 6.81 -3.33 12.32
C LEU A 94 7.76 -2.14 12.43
N GLY A 95 7.28 -0.92 12.19
CA GLY A 95 8.07 0.29 12.12
C GLY A 95 8.47 0.64 10.70
N VAL A 96 9.65 1.21 10.52
CA VAL A 96 10.17 1.59 9.21
C VAL A 96 10.72 0.35 8.50
N VAL A 97 10.23 0.11 7.30
CA VAL A 97 10.67 -0.97 6.42
C VAL A 97 11.35 -0.40 5.17
N ALA A 98 12.14 -1.23 4.49
CA ALA A 98 12.76 -0.87 3.22
C ALA A 98 12.26 -1.80 2.12
N GLY A 99 11.95 -1.23 0.95
CA GLY A 99 11.58 -1.96 -0.24
C GLY A 99 12.66 -1.80 -1.32
N ILE A 100 13.05 -2.90 -1.95
CA ILE A 100 13.96 -2.91 -3.12
C ILE A 100 13.15 -3.47 -4.29
N THR A 101 12.96 -2.66 -5.33
CA THR A 101 12.12 -2.99 -6.46
C THR A 101 12.94 -3.25 -7.72
N PRO A 102 12.50 -4.17 -8.61
CA PRO A 102 13.15 -4.37 -9.90
C PRO A 102 12.86 -3.19 -10.85
N PHE A 103 13.72 -3.00 -11.83
CA PHE A 103 13.58 -1.93 -12.81
C PHE A 103 12.59 -2.22 -13.93
N ASN A 104 12.22 -3.49 -14.17
CA ASN A 104 11.38 -3.89 -15.31
C ASN A 104 9.88 -3.53 -15.13
N PHE A 105 9.45 -3.22 -13.90
CA PHE A 105 8.13 -2.70 -13.58
C PHE A 105 8.26 -1.53 -12.58
N PRO A 106 8.74 -0.37 -13.06
CA PRO A 106 9.18 0.71 -12.18
C PRO A 106 8.07 1.43 -11.41
N ALA A 107 6.81 1.31 -11.86
CA ALA A 107 5.66 1.86 -11.15
C ALA A 107 4.87 0.76 -10.41
N MET A 108 4.61 -0.37 -11.05
CA MET A 108 3.78 -1.44 -10.51
C MET A 108 4.34 -2.00 -9.19
N VAL A 109 5.60 -2.40 -9.18
CA VAL A 109 6.17 -3.07 -8.00
C VAL A 109 6.31 -2.15 -6.78
N PRO A 110 6.71 -0.87 -6.90
CA PRO A 110 6.59 0.07 -5.79
C PRO A 110 5.16 0.18 -5.24
N MET A 111 4.14 0.22 -6.12
CA MET A 111 2.74 0.26 -5.72
C MET A 111 2.24 -1.04 -5.07
N TRP A 112 2.97 -2.15 -5.18
CA TRP A 112 2.70 -3.37 -4.44
C TRP A 112 3.24 -3.31 -3.00
N MET A 113 4.21 -2.45 -2.74
CA MET A 113 4.92 -2.40 -1.47
C MET A 113 4.39 -1.31 -0.54
N PHE A 114 4.51 -0.03 -0.92
CA PHE A 114 4.24 1.07 -0.01
C PHE A 114 2.77 1.21 0.44
N PRO A 115 1.73 0.85 -0.35
CA PRO A 115 0.35 0.98 0.12
C PRO A 115 -0.01 -0.04 1.20
N THR A 116 0.68 -1.19 1.21
CA THR A 116 0.44 -2.27 2.16
C THR A 116 1.37 -2.23 3.38
N ALA A 117 2.46 -1.47 3.31
CA ALA A 117 3.39 -1.25 4.41
C ALA A 117 2.86 -0.20 5.40
#